data_cae14e433eaea0df740a4e2b4f8d4527
#
_entry.id   cae14e433eaea0df740a4e2b4f8d4527
#
_cell.length_a   1.000
_cell.length_b   1.000
_cell.length_c   1.000
_cell.angle_alpha   90.00
_cell.angle_beta   90.00
_cell.angle_gamma   90.00
#
_symmetry.space_group_name_H-M   'P 1'
#
loop_
_entity.id
_entity.type
_entity.pdbx_description
1 polymer ?
#
loop_
_entity_poly.entity_id
_entity_poly.type
_entity_poly.pdbx_seq_one_letter_code
_entity_poly.pdbx_strand_id
1 'polypeptide(L)'
;MDLSEMQTRAAELEQQISALPAGSVTKKTVSGKDYFYHRWTENKKRREKYIPADELENFRAQIERRKELEQELKALKKQLPKAKSANPSAFTTNVRTDEALRSFAASVRGYRRRECFRQLHDFVYGEPQDKVFILYGLRRTGKTTMIRQIFAEMSDTELTKAAFIQITAKDTLADVNRDLKALEAQDFRYVFLDEVTLMEDFIEGAALFSDVFAACGMKIVLSGTDSLGFLFTEDEQLYDRCILLHTTFIPYREFESVLGIHGIDEYIRYGGTMSLGGVHYNETSTFASKESTDEYVDTAIARNIQHSLRCYQYEGHFRHLRDLYEKGELTSA
;
A
#
# COMPACT_ATOMS: atom_id res chain seq x y z
N MET A 1 33.24 6.43 -4.74
CA MET A 1 31.97 6.88 -4.13
C MET A 1 31.53 5.81 -3.17
N ASP A 2 31.29 6.19 -1.93
CA ASP A 2 30.70 5.33 -0.92
C ASP A 2 29.21 5.07 -1.24
N LEU A 3 28.64 4.00 -0.70
CA LEU A 3 27.26 3.59 -0.93
C LEU A 3 26.28 4.72 -0.55
N SER A 4 26.54 5.40 0.55
CA SER A 4 25.73 6.56 1.00
C SER A 4 25.81 7.73 0.03
N GLU A 5 26.98 8.02 -0.50
CA GLU A 5 27.18 9.06 -1.51
C GLU A 5 26.45 8.74 -2.82
N MET A 6 26.46 7.46 -3.24
CA MET A 6 25.74 7.01 -4.43
C MET A 6 24.22 7.12 -4.27
N GLN A 7 23.68 6.81 -3.08
CA GLN A 7 22.25 6.95 -2.78
C GLN A 7 21.82 8.42 -2.75
N THR A 8 22.61 9.28 -2.11
CA THR A 8 22.37 10.74 -2.08
C THR A 8 22.39 11.31 -3.49
N ARG A 9 23.39 10.94 -4.30
CA ARG A 9 23.51 11.37 -5.69
C ARG A 9 22.36 10.90 -6.56
N ALA A 10 21.87 9.67 -6.36
CA ALA A 10 20.70 9.16 -7.06
C ALA A 10 19.43 9.97 -6.75
N ALA A 11 19.22 10.32 -5.47
CA ALA A 11 18.08 11.15 -5.06
C ALA A 11 18.15 12.58 -5.65
N GLU A 12 19.34 13.18 -5.68
CA GLU A 12 19.56 14.48 -6.32
C GLU A 12 19.25 14.45 -7.82
N LEU A 13 19.70 13.41 -8.52
CA LEU A 13 19.43 13.23 -9.94
C LEU A 13 17.94 13.05 -10.21
N GLU A 14 17.23 12.28 -9.39
CA GLU A 14 15.77 12.12 -9.49
C GLU A 14 15.04 13.45 -9.31
N GLN A 15 15.46 14.25 -8.36
CA GLN A 15 14.90 15.59 -8.14
C GLN A 15 15.16 16.51 -9.34
N GLN A 16 16.37 16.53 -9.88
CA GLN A 16 16.72 17.33 -11.06
C GLN A 16 15.94 16.89 -12.30
N ILE A 17 15.79 15.58 -12.52
CA ILE A 17 15.01 15.02 -13.62
C ILE A 17 13.53 15.42 -13.51
N SER A 18 12.96 15.41 -12.30
CA SER A 18 11.56 15.76 -12.08
C SER A 18 11.26 17.24 -12.41
N ALA A 19 12.25 18.12 -12.28
CA ALA A 19 12.13 19.54 -12.60
C ALA A 19 12.21 19.86 -14.11
N LEU A 20 12.58 18.88 -14.94
CA LEU A 20 12.77 19.07 -16.38
C LEU A 20 11.62 18.45 -17.20
N PRO A 21 11.23 19.06 -18.34
CA PRO A 21 10.13 18.55 -19.17
C PRO A 21 10.44 17.17 -19.72
N ALA A 22 9.48 16.24 -19.59
CA ALA A 22 9.58 14.90 -20.14
C ALA A 22 9.09 14.87 -21.60
N GLY A 23 9.59 13.94 -22.42
CA GLY A 23 9.11 13.73 -23.78
C GLY A 23 10.09 14.15 -24.86
N SER A 24 9.57 14.69 -25.98
CA SER A 24 10.38 15.05 -27.16
C SER A 24 9.83 16.26 -27.88
N VAL A 25 10.68 16.93 -28.67
CA VAL A 25 10.28 17.97 -29.59
C VAL A 25 10.05 17.35 -30.97
N THR A 26 8.90 17.63 -31.55
CA THR A 26 8.56 17.20 -32.92
C THR A 26 8.32 18.41 -33.82
N LYS A 27 8.74 18.29 -35.07
CA LYS A 27 8.56 19.31 -36.11
C LYS A 27 7.34 18.94 -36.98
N LYS A 28 6.52 19.93 -37.29
CA LYS A 28 5.45 19.83 -38.29
C LYS A 28 5.61 20.99 -39.28
N THR A 29 5.58 20.70 -40.58
CA THR A 29 5.63 21.73 -41.63
C THR A 29 4.22 21.93 -42.19
N VAL A 30 3.68 23.13 -42.09
CA VAL A 30 2.37 23.52 -42.60
C VAL A 30 2.56 24.72 -43.50
N SER A 31 2.10 24.62 -44.78
CA SER A 31 2.22 25.68 -45.80
C SER A 31 3.63 26.24 -45.94
N GLY A 32 4.66 25.36 -45.89
CA GLY A 32 6.07 25.74 -46.02
C GLY A 32 6.70 26.38 -44.79
N LYS A 33 5.98 26.53 -43.70
CA LYS A 33 6.51 27.02 -42.40
C LYS A 33 6.63 25.87 -41.40
N ASP A 34 7.70 25.90 -40.64
CA ASP A 34 7.98 24.89 -39.61
C ASP A 34 7.44 25.33 -38.27
N TYR A 35 6.72 24.40 -37.63
CA TYR A 35 6.16 24.53 -36.28
C TYR A 35 6.69 23.44 -35.39
N PHE A 36 7.05 23.78 -34.15
CA PHE A 36 7.62 22.84 -33.20
C PHE A 36 6.64 22.58 -32.04
N TYR A 37 6.57 21.33 -31.66
CA TYR A 37 5.64 20.87 -30.62
C TYR A 37 6.38 20.01 -29.61
N HIS A 38 6.15 20.29 -28.33
CA HIS A 38 6.47 19.39 -27.25
C HIS A 38 5.47 18.26 -27.22
N ARG A 39 5.96 17.03 -27.23
CA ARG A 39 5.12 15.83 -27.17
C ARG A 39 5.53 14.96 -26.02
N TRP A 40 4.60 14.63 -25.16
CA TRP A 40 4.81 13.73 -24.01
C TRP A 40 3.63 12.78 -23.86
N THR A 41 3.79 11.75 -22.97
CA THR A 41 2.74 10.81 -22.61
C THR A 41 2.35 11.05 -21.15
N GLU A 42 1.09 11.31 -20.92
CA GLU A 42 0.50 11.50 -19.60
C GLU A 42 -0.71 10.59 -19.46
N ASN A 43 -0.78 9.78 -18.42
CA ASN A 43 -1.86 8.82 -18.17
C ASN A 43 -2.18 7.91 -19.38
N LYS A 44 -1.15 7.38 -20.03
CA LYS A 44 -1.23 6.57 -21.27
C LYS A 44 -1.84 7.33 -22.47
N LYS A 45 -2.10 8.62 -22.38
CA LYS A 45 -2.55 9.47 -23.47
C LYS A 45 -1.40 10.35 -23.97
N ARG A 46 -1.27 10.46 -25.29
CA ARG A 46 -0.31 11.38 -25.90
C ARG A 46 -0.82 12.80 -25.80
N ARG A 47 0.04 13.72 -25.30
CA ARG A 47 -0.20 15.15 -25.21
C ARG A 47 0.75 15.87 -26.14
N GLU A 48 0.31 17.02 -26.63
CA GLU A 48 1.11 17.85 -27.53
C GLU A 48 0.82 19.32 -27.22
N LYS A 49 1.89 20.15 -27.15
CA LYS A 49 1.80 21.59 -26.93
C LYS A 49 2.74 22.31 -27.88
N TYR A 50 2.28 23.39 -28.51
CA TYR A 50 3.09 24.23 -29.37
C TYR A 50 4.21 24.92 -28.58
N ILE A 51 5.41 25.00 -29.19
CA ILE A 51 6.58 25.70 -28.63
C ILE A 51 6.84 26.94 -29.52
N PRO A 52 6.84 28.17 -28.96
CA PRO A 52 7.26 29.39 -29.66
C PRO A 52 8.69 29.29 -30.15
N ALA A 53 9.01 29.97 -31.25
CA ALA A 53 10.33 29.87 -31.88
C ALA A 53 11.47 30.43 -31.00
N ASP A 54 11.15 31.42 -30.19
CA ASP A 54 12.07 32.04 -29.21
C ASP A 54 12.36 31.12 -28.00
N GLU A 55 11.48 30.22 -27.67
CA GLU A 55 11.66 29.26 -26.56
C GLU A 55 12.27 27.92 -27.02
N LEU A 56 12.28 27.64 -28.32
CA LEU A 56 12.63 26.34 -28.88
C LEU A 56 13.99 25.82 -28.46
N GLU A 57 15.02 26.66 -28.54
CA GLU A 57 16.39 26.26 -28.19
C GLU A 57 16.55 25.94 -26.72
N ASN A 58 15.94 26.76 -25.84
CA ASN A 58 15.96 26.52 -24.41
C ASN A 58 15.22 25.24 -24.08
N PHE A 59 14.06 24.99 -24.70
CA PHE A 59 13.29 23.80 -24.47
C PHE A 59 13.99 22.51 -24.94
N ARG A 60 14.69 22.57 -26.06
CA ARG A 60 15.55 21.48 -26.54
C ARG A 60 16.67 21.18 -25.58
N ALA A 61 17.35 22.21 -25.09
CA ALA A 61 18.42 22.06 -24.11
C ALA A 61 17.93 21.40 -22.82
N GLN A 62 16.74 21.76 -22.34
CA GLN A 62 16.16 21.16 -21.17
C GLN A 62 15.82 19.66 -21.36
N ILE A 63 15.26 19.27 -22.52
CA ILE A 63 15.01 17.86 -22.83
C ILE A 63 16.32 17.07 -22.97
N GLU A 64 17.35 17.64 -23.59
CA GLU A 64 18.63 16.96 -23.73
C GLU A 64 19.31 16.81 -22.38
N ARG A 65 19.28 17.87 -21.55
CA ARG A 65 19.74 17.79 -20.16
C ARG A 65 19.04 16.73 -19.34
N ARG A 66 17.72 16.59 -19.50
CA ARG A 66 16.97 15.52 -18.86
C ARG A 66 17.46 14.14 -19.28
N LYS A 67 17.72 13.92 -20.57
CA LYS A 67 18.22 12.62 -21.07
C LYS A 67 19.60 12.28 -20.53
N GLU A 68 20.50 13.27 -20.44
CA GLU A 68 21.81 13.09 -19.82
C GLU A 68 21.68 12.64 -18.36
N LEU A 69 20.85 13.33 -17.57
CA LEU A 69 20.62 12.98 -16.18
C LEU A 69 19.96 11.60 -16.03
N GLU A 70 19.05 11.24 -16.92
CA GLU A 70 18.44 9.88 -16.93
C GLU A 70 19.48 8.80 -17.26
N GLN A 71 20.44 9.09 -18.15
CA GLN A 71 21.54 8.16 -18.45
C GLN A 71 22.51 8.05 -17.26
N GLU A 72 22.86 9.17 -16.61
CA GLU A 72 23.69 9.18 -15.41
C GLU A 72 23.04 8.39 -14.29
N LEU A 73 21.75 8.62 -14.02
CA LEU A 73 20.98 7.89 -13.02
C LEU A 73 20.93 6.39 -13.32
N LYS A 74 20.75 6.02 -14.59
CA LYS A 74 20.73 4.62 -15.03
C LYS A 74 22.10 3.95 -14.85
N ALA A 75 23.18 4.66 -15.12
CA ALA A 75 24.55 4.18 -14.92
C ALA A 75 24.84 4.01 -13.41
N LEU A 76 24.44 4.99 -12.60
CA LEU A 76 24.60 4.96 -11.16
C LEU A 76 23.78 3.81 -10.52
N LYS A 77 22.52 3.62 -10.95
CA LYS A 77 21.67 2.49 -10.50
C LYS A 77 22.21 1.11 -10.89
N LYS A 78 23.04 1.02 -11.94
CA LYS A 78 23.73 -0.23 -12.28
C LYS A 78 24.93 -0.52 -11.37
N GLN A 79 25.56 0.54 -10.83
CA GLN A 79 26.71 0.43 -9.93
C GLN A 79 26.28 0.27 -8.47
N LEU A 80 25.11 0.78 -8.10
CA LEU A 80 24.52 0.48 -6.81
C LEU A 80 24.38 -1.04 -6.69
N PRO A 81 24.94 -1.66 -5.64
CA PRO A 81 24.73 -3.06 -5.42
C PRO A 81 23.21 -3.25 -5.41
N LYS A 82 22.70 -4.10 -6.31
CA LYS A 82 21.33 -4.57 -6.19
C LYS A 82 21.24 -5.07 -4.77
N ALA A 83 20.40 -4.43 -3.95
CA ALA A 83 20.11 -4.94 -2.64
C ALA A 83 19.92 -6.45 -2.84
N LYS A 84 20.80 -7.24 -2.23
CA LYS A 84 20.61 -8.66 -2.16
C LYS A 84 19.36 -8.78 -1.30
N SER A 85 18.19 -8.77 -1.93
CA SER A 85 17.00 -9.34 -1.31
C SER A 85 17.48 -10.67 -0.77
N ALA A 86 17.38 -10.89 0.51
CA ALA A 86 17.60 -12.20 1.10
C ALA A 86 16.99 -13.19 0.10
N ASN A 87 17.79 -14.13 -0.38
CA ASN A 87 17.54 -15.04 -1.49
C ASN A 87 16.05 -15.15 -1.82
N PRO A 88 15.53 -14.65 -2.96
CA PRO A 88 14.12 -14.80 -3.31
C PRO A 88 13.70 -16.27 -3.45
N SER A 89 14.64 -17.20 -3.34
CA SER A 89 14.41 -18.65 -3.32
C SER A 89 14.14 -19.25 -1.94
N ALA A 90 14.18 -18.47 -0.85
CA ALA A 90 13.99 -18.99 0.51
C ALA A 90 12.53 -18.97 0.97
N PHE A 91 11.71 -18.05 0.46
CA PHE A 91 10.31 -17.90 0.84
C PHE A 91 9.36 -18.22 -0.32
N THR A 92 8.19 -18.74 0.02
CA THR A 92 7.14 -19.12 -0.94
C THR A 92 6.26 -17.92 -1.28
N THR A 93 5.99 -17.08 -0.28
CA THR A 93 5.17 -15.87 -0.41
C THR A 93 6.03 -14.61 -0.64
N ASN A 94 5.40 -13.46 -0.78
CA ASN A 94 6.10 -12.19 -1.01
C ASN A 94 6.58 -11.58 0.32
N VAL A 95 7.65 -12.17 0.88
CA VAL A 95 8.28 -11.71 2.13
C VAL A 95 9.27 -10.58 1.86
N ARG A 96 9.19 -9.54 2.68
CA ARG A 96 10.15 -8.42 2.71
C ARG A 96 10.82 -8.36 4.07
N THR A 97 12.14 -8.23 4.08
CA THR A 97 12.99 -8.09 5.28
C THR A 97 14.01 -6.98 5.05
N ASP A 98 14.71 -6.59 6.08
CA ASP A 98 15.89 -5.71 6.05
C ASP A 98 15.71 -4.45 5.17
N GLU A 99 16.53 -4.30 4.15
CA GLU A 99 16.56 -3.13 3.27
C GLU A 99 15.23 -2.95 2.49
N ALA A 100 14.55 -4.05 2.17
CA ALA A 100 13.24 -3.97 1.55
C ALA A 100 12.18 -3.37 2.49
N LEU A 101 12.27 -3.62 3.80
CA LEU A 101 11.43 -2.96 4.81
C LEU A 101 11.80 -1.50 4.99
N ARG A 102 13.09 -1.15 5.00
CA ARG A 102 13.54 0.26 5.08
C ARG A 102 12.99 1.08 3.91
N SER A 103 13.10 0.55 2.71
CA SER A 103 12.55 1.16 1.52
C SER A 103 11.03 1.29 1.57
N PHE A 104 10.36 0.27 2.07
CA PHE A 104 8.90 0.24 2.25
C PHE A 104 8.42 1.28 3.26
N ALA A 105 9.15 1.45 4.36
CA ALA A 105 8.87 2.42 5.42
C ALA A 105 9.21 3.86 5.01
N ALA A 106 10.17 4.07 4.13
CA ALA A 106 10.62 5.41 3.72
C ALA A 106 9.48 6.25 3.11
N SER A 107 8.51 5.61 2.45
CA SER A 107 7.40 6.27 1.79
C SER A 107 6.43 7.01 2.72
N VAL A 108 6.46 6.73 4.03
CA VAL A 108 5.55 7.33 5.02
C VAL A 108 6.25 8.26 6.01
N ARG A 109 7.54 8.53 5.82
CA ARG A 109 8.29 9.47 6.63
C ARG A 109 7.63 10.85 6.55
N GLY A 110 7.28 11.41 7.71
CA GLY A 110 6.59 12.70 7.79
C GLY A 110 5.06 12.63 7.69
N TYR A 111 4.47 11.47 7.45
CA TYR A 111 3.03 11.33 7.51
C TYR A 111 2.53 11.42 8.96
N ARG A 112 1.45 12.16 9.16
CA ARG A 112 0.79 12.22 10.47
C ARG A 112 0.11 10.89 10.76
N ARG A 113 0.04 10.55 12.04
CA ARG A 113 -0.53 9.26 12.48
C ARG A 113 -2.02 9.39 12.73
N ARG A 114 -2.72 8.30 12.49
CA ARG A 114 -4.10 8.15 12.92
C ARG A 114 -4.16 7.99 14.45
N GLU A 115 -5.27 8.41 15.07
CA GLU A 115 -5.47 8.26 16.53
C GLU A 115 -5.41 6.79 16.94
N CYS A 116 -5.96 5.89 16.11
CA CYS A 116 -5.95 4.45 16.35
C CYS A 116 -4.56 3.78 16.21
N PHE A 117 -3.57 4.47 15.62
CA PHE A 117 -2.19 3.97 15.51
C PHE A 117 -1.60 3.55 16.85
N ARG A 118 -1.97 4.25 17.92
CA ARG A 118 -1.48 3.96 19.27
C ARG A 118 -1.74 2.52 19.70
N GLN A 119 -2.90 1.95 19.38
CA GLN A 119 -3.22 0.57 19.76
C GLN A 119 -2.29 -0.43 19.07
N LEU A 120 -1.97 -0.22 17.78
CA LEU A 120 -1.00 -1.05 17.06
C LEU A 120 0.41 -0.90 17.65
N HIS A 121 0.81 0.34 17.94
CA HIS A 121 2.10 0.64 18.56
C HIS A 121 2.25 -0.04 19.93
N ASP A 122 1.25 0.12 20.81
CA ASP A 122 1.24 -0.46 22.15
C ASP A 122 1.29 -2.01 22.11
N PHE A 123 0.69 -2.64 21.09
CA PHE A 123 0.82 -4.08 20.87
C PHE A 123 2.23 -4.48 20.44
N VAL A 124 2.80 -3.77 19.46
CA VAL A 124 4.11 -4.15 18.89
C VAL A 124 5.24 -4.00 19.92
N TYR A 125 5.22 -2.92 20.69
CA TYR A 125 6.26 -2.59 21.66
C TYR A 125 5.92 -3.01 23.11
N GLY A 126 4.70 -3.51 23.33
CA GLY A 126 4.29 -4.05 24.65
C GLY A 126 4.87 -5.43 24.95
N GLU A 127 4.55 -5.94 26.12
CA GLU A 127 4.95 -7.29 26.53
C GLU A 127 4.44 -8.36 25.53
N PRO A 128 5.17 -9.46 25.35
CA PRO A 128 4.71 -10.60 24.58
C PRO A 128 3.37 -11.12 25.10
N GLN A 129 2.46 -11.43 24.20
CA GLN A 129 1.17 -12.01 24.50
C GLN A 129 0.91 -13.16 23.51
N ASP A 130 0.17 -14.17 23.93
CA ASP A 130 -0.26 -15.28 23.07
C ASP A 130 -1.38 -14.85 22.08
N LYS A 131 -1.44 -13.57 21.77
CA LYS A 131 -2.48 -12.98 20.94
C LYS A 131 -1.91 -12.43 19.65
N VAL A 132 -2.70 -12.49 18.60
CA VAL A 132 -2.43 -11.79 17.35
C VAL A 132 -3.15 -10.44 17.33
N PHE A 133 -2.59 -9.48 16.61
CA PHE A 133 -3.25 -8.19 16.38
C PHE A 133 -3.89 -8.17 15.00
N ILE A 134 -5.18 -7.89 14.93
CA ILE A 134 -5.94 -7.84 13.68
C ILE A 134 -6.33 -6.39 13.37
N LEU A 135 -5.81 -5.89 12.24
CA LEU A 135 -6.06 -4.55 11.72
C LEU A 135 -6.93 -4.67 10.46
N TYR A 136 -8.22 -4.44 10.59
CA TYR A 136 -9.16 -4.68 9.50
C TYR A 136 -10.10 -3.49 9.23
N GLY A 137 -10.82 -3.53 8.12
CA GLY A 137 -11.79 -2.53 7.74
C GLY A 137 -11.61 -2.01 6.30
N LEU A 138 -12.33 -0.96 5.96
CA LEU A 138 -12.43 -0.44 4.60
C LEU A 138 -11.07 -0.15 3.95
N ARG A 139 -11.00 -0.26 2.64
CA ARG A 139 -9.83 0.18 1.87
C ARG A 139 -9.59 1.67 2.06
N ARG A 140 -8.31 2.08 1.96
CA ARG A 140 -7.88 3.49 2.06
C ARG A 140 -8.16 4.17 3.40
N THR A 141 -8.29 3.41 4.46
CA THR A 141 -8.37 3.92 5.84
C THR A 141 -7.02 3.98 6.55
N GLY A 142 -5.93 3.65 5.85
CA GLY A 142 -4.57 3.81 6.35
C GLY A 142 -3.95 2.57 7.01
N LYS A 143 -4.53 1.37 6.89
CA LYS A 143 -4.00 0.13 7.49
C LYS A 143 -2.54 -0.12 7.13
N THR A 144 -2.23 -0.28 5.85
CA THR A 144 -0.85 -0.49 5.38
C THR A 144 0.06 0.70 5.69
N THR A 145 -0.48 1.93 5.74
CA THR A 145 0.28 3.12 6.15
C THR A 145 0.70 3.02 7.61
N MET A 146 -0.18 2.60 8.52
CA MET A 146 0.14 2.40 9.94
C MET A 146 1.20 1.31 10.11
N ILE A 147 1.14 0.21 9.37
CA ILE A 147 2.17 -0.83 9.38
C ILE A 147 3.53 -0.25 8.92
N ARG A 148 3.56 0.54 7.85
CA ARG A 148 4.78 1.21 7.39
C ARG A 148 5.33 2.21 8.43
N GLN A 149 4.46 2.90 9.15
CA GLN A 149 4.85 3.81 10.22
C GLN A 149 5.50 3.06 11.40
N ILE A 150 5.03 1.86 11.74
CA ILE A 150 5.72 0.99 12.71
C ILE A 150 7.15 0.68 12.25
N PHE A 151 7.34 0.23 11.00
CA PHE A 151 8.68 -0.03 10.48
C PHE A 151 9.57 1.22 10.44
N ALA A 152 8.98 2.40 10.20
CA ALA A 152 9.73 3.66 10.21
C ALA A 152 10.22 4.08 11.61
N GLU A 153 9.62 3.54 12.67
CA GLU A 153 9.97 3.79 14.07
C GLU A 153 10.91 2.74 14.65
N MET A 154 10.93 1.54 14.09
CA MET A 154 11.78 0.46 14.55
C MET A 154 13.25 0.87 14.50
N SER A 155 13.98 0.55 15.57
CA SER A 155 15.44 0.61 15.59
C SER A 155 16.03 -0.35 14.56
N ASP A 156 17.29 -0.15 14.21
CA ASP A 156 17.97 -1.05 13.26
C ASP A 156 17.97 -2.50 13.72
N THR A 157 18.11 -2.74 15.02
CA THR A 157 18.08 -4.08 15.62
C THR A 157 16.70 -4.72 15.56
N GLU A 158 15.63 -3.98 15.76
CA GLU A 158 14.26 -4.49 15.65
C GLU A 158 13.91 -4.76 14.18
N LEU A 159 14.32 -3.87 13.28
CA LEU A 159 14.02 -3.99 11.86
C LEU A 159 14.67 -5.24 11.25
N THR A 160 15.87 -5.66 11.71
CA THR A 160 16.49 -6.91 11.26
C THR A 160 15.76 -8.16 11.75
N LYS A 161 14.85 -8.02 12.73
CA LYS A 161 13.98 -9.09 13.24
C LYS A 161 12.52 -8.92 12.81
N ALA A 162 12.26 -8.04 11.86
CA ALA A 162 10.92 -7.75 11.34
C ALA A 162 10.75 -8.25 9.92
N ALA A 163 9.57 -8.77 9.60
CA ALA A 163 9.18 -9.19 8.27
C ALA A 163 7.79 -8.67 7.90
N PHE A 164 7.60 -8.38 6.62
CA PHE A 164 6.31 -8.03 6.04
C PHE A 164 5.98 -9.00 4.91
N ILE A 165 4.80 -9.59 4.94
CA ILE A 165 4.30 -10.53 3.96
C ILE A 165 3.09 -9.91 3.27
N GLN A 166 3.20 -9.66 1.97
CA GLN A 166 2.07 -9.24 1.16
C GLN A 166 1.37 -10.47 0.60
N ILE A 167 0.20 -10.76 1.12
CA ILE A 167 -0.62 -11.89 0.65
C ILE A 167 -1.31 -11.55 -0.67
N THR A 168 -1.41 -12.55 -1.52
CA THR A 168 -2.13 -12.53 -2.80
C THR A 168 -3.15 -13.66 -2.86
N ALA A 169 -4.11 -13.58 -3.78
CA ALA A 169 -5.11 -14.63 -3.97
C ALA A 169 -4.54 -15.99 -4.46
N LYS A 170 -3.23 -16.10 -4.69
CA LYS A 170 -2.56 -17.35 -5.06
C LYS A 170 -1.89 -18.03 -3.88
N ASP A 171 -1.70 -17.32 -2.78
CA ASP A 171 -1.03 -17.81 -1.59
C ASP A 171 -2.02 -18.63 -0.76
N THR A 172 -1.51 -19.68 -0.12
CA THR A 172 -2.27 -20.55 0.78
C THR A 172 -1.75 -20.43 2.20
N LEU A 173 -2.54 -20.82 3.17
CA LEU A 173 -2.12 -20.88 4.58
C LEU A 173 -0.91 -21.81 4.76
N ALA A 174 -0.81 -22.88 3.97
CA ALA A 174 0.34 -23.78 3.98
C ALA A 174 1.65 -23.09 3.55
N ASP A 175 1.57 -22.20 2.55
CA ASP A 175 2.71 -21.40 2.10
C ASP A 175 3.15 -20.40 3.17
N VAL A 176 2.19 -19.70 3.77
CA VAL A 176 2.43 -18.77 4.88
C VAL A 176 3.03 -19.49 6.08
N ASN A 177 2.50 -20.66 6.47
CA ASN A 177 3.03 -21.46 7.58
C ASN A 177 4.50 -21.88 7.34
N ARG A 178 4.84 -22.25 6.10
CA ARG A 178 6.23 -22.57 5.73
C ARG A 178 7.15 -21.37 5.92
N ASP A 179 6.72 -20.22 5.44
CA ASP A 179 7.51 -18.99 5.53
C ASP A 179 7.64 -18.49 6.99
N LEU A 180 6.56 -18.58 7.78
CA LEU A 180 6.61 -18.23 9.21
C LEU A 180 7.57 -19.13 9.99
N LYS A 181 7.58 -20.44 9.73
CA LYS A 181 8.57 -21.36 10.33
C LYS A 181 10.00 -21.01 9.93
N ALA A 182 10.21 -20.61 8.68
CA ALA A 182 11.53 -20.19 8.22
C ALA A 182 11.97 -18.87 8.87
N LEU A 183 11.05 -17.94 9.11
CA LEU A 183 11.29 -16.69 9.83
C LEU A 183 11.57 -16.95 11.31
N GLU A 184 10.79 -17.80 11.96
CA GLU A 184 11.00 -18.22 13.36
C GLU A 184 12.40 -18.84 13.56
N ALA A 185 12.80 -19.75 12.69
CA ALA A 185 14.11 -20.39 12.72
C ALA A 185 15.29 -19.40 12.54
N GLN A 186 15.03 -18.22 11.96
CA GLN A 186 15.97 -17.12 11.77
C GLN A 186 15.85 -16.04 12.87
N ASP A 187 15.12 -16.30 13.96
CA ASP A 187 14.89 -15.40 15.10
C ASP A 187 14.17 -14.10 14.76
N PHE A 188 13.28 -14.12 13.73
CA PHE A 188 12.38 -13.02 13.50
C PHE A 188 11.34 -12.93 14.62
N ARG A 189 11.00 -11.71 15.03
CA ARG A 189 10.12 -11.43 16.18
C ARG A 189 8.87 -10.66 15.83
N TYR A 190 8.89 -9.90 14.76
CA TYR A 190 7.82 -9.03 14.35
C TYR A 190 7.39 -9.40 12.92
N VAL A 191 6.21 -9.98 12.76
CA VAL A 191 5.74 -10.38 11.45
C VAL A 191 4.37 -9.74 11.15
N PHE A 192 4.33 -9.04 10.04
CA PHE A 192 3.14 -8.34 9.57
C PHE A 192 2.68 -8.97 8.26
N LEU A 193 1.42 -9.40 8.23
CA LEU A 193 0.80 -9.98 7.05
C LEU A 193 -0.33 -9.06 6.57
N ASP A 194 -0.26 -8.63 5.31
CA ASP A 194 -1.27 -7.72 4.74
C ASP A 194 -2.16 -8.45 3.74
N GLU A 195 -3.46 -8.13 3.75
CA GLU A 195 -4.52 -8.72 2.92
C GLU A 195 -4.70 -10.23 3.13
N VAL A 196 -4.59 -10.72 4.39
CA VAL A 196 -4.68 -12.16 4.72
C VAL A 196 -6.00 -12.80 4.31
N THR A 197 -7.08 -12.03 4.27
CA THR A 197 -8.41 -12.49 3.84
C THR A 197 -8.52 -12.80 2.35
N LEU A 198 -7.44 -12.63 1.57
CA LEU A 198 -7.37 -13.11 0.19
C LEU A 198 -7.12 -14.62 0.10
N MET A 199 -6.62 -15.25 1.16
CA MET A 199 -6.47 -16.71 1.22
C MET A 199 -7.82 -17.37 1.46
N GLU A 200 -8.18 -18.35 0.66
CA GLU A 200 -9.46 -19.06 0.77
C GLU A 200 -9.55 -19.87 2.08
N ASP A 201 -8.41 -20.38 2.56
CA ASP A 201 -8.29 -21.21 3.76
C ASP A 201 -7.97 -20.41 5.05
N PHE A 202 -8.04 -19.09 5.01
CA PHE A 202 -7.65 -18.22 6.13
C PHE A 202 -8.48 -18.45 7.39
N ILE A 203 -9.80 -18.50 7.27
CA ILE A 203 -10.70 -18.62 8.44
C ILE A 203 -10.47 -19.94 9.14
N GLU A 204 -10.47 -21.04 8.39
CA GLU A 204 -10.38 -22.38 8.97
C GLU A 204 -9.06 -22.64 9.71
N GLY A 205 -8.01 -21.91 9.35
CA GLY A 205 -6.68 -22.12 9.89
C GLY A 205 -6.06 -20.95 10.64
N ALA A 206 -6.81 -19.90 10.92
CA ALA A 206 -6.28 -18.69 11.56
C ALA A 206 -5.73 -18.92 12.97
N ALA A 207 -6.20 -19.96 13.69
CA ALA A 207 -5.64 -20.36 14.98
C ALA A 207 -4.13 -20.64 14.93
N LEU A 208 -3.60 -21.01 13.76
CA LEU A 208 -2.16 -21.19 13.54
C LEU A 208 -1.34 -19.99 14.00
N PHE A 209 -1.81 -18.76 13.72
CA PHE A 209 -1.08 -17.55 14.02
C PHE A 209 -0.92 -17.30 15.53
N SER A 210 -1.94 -17.62 16.32
CA SER A 210 -1.90 -17.51 17.78
C SER A 210 -1.23 -18.71 18.42
N ASP A 211 -1.69 -19.91 18.13
CA ASP A 211 -1.34 -21.14 18.86
C ASP A 211 0.09 -21.60 18.59
N VAL A 212 0.62 -21.30 17.41
CA VAL A 212 1.96 -21.72 17.03
C VAL A 212 2.94 -20.57 17.16
N PHE A 213 2.65 -19.43 16.54
CA PHE A 213 3.65 -18.38 16.40
C PHE A 213 3.59 -17.31 17.50
N ALA A 214 2.41 -16.79 17.86
CA ALA A 214 2.30 -15.83 18.95
C ALA A 214 2.66 -16.48 20.30
N ALA A 215 2.24 -17.71 20.54
CA ALA A 215 2.60 -18.49 21.71
C ALA A 215 4.14 -18.71 21.88
N CYS A 216 4.89 -18.70 20.76
CA CYS A 216 6.35 -18.73 20.78
C CYS A 216 7.00 -17.34 20.93
N GLY A 217 6.20 -16.30 21.18
CA GLY A 217 6.67 -14.94 21.43
C GLY A 217 6.85 -14.08 20.18
N MET A 218 6.37 -14.50 19.01
CA MET A 218 6.31 -13.65 17.83
C MET A 218 5.17 -12.64 17.96
N LYS A 219 5.42 -11.38 17.61
CA LYS A 219 4.38 -10.36 17.43
C LYS A 219 3.80 -10.48 16.03
N ILE A 220 2.60 -11.05 15.93
CA ILE A 220 1.90 -11.26 14.66
C ILE A 220 0.85 -10.18 14.48
N VAL A 221 0.94 -9.44 13.38
CA VAL A 221 -0.06 -8.45 12.96
C VAL A 221 -0.67 -8.91 11.63
N LEU A 222 -1.96 -9.15 11.64
CA LEU A 222 -2.75 -9.52 10.46
C LEU A 222 -3.51 -8.29 9.97
N SER A 223 -3.53 -8.04 8.68
CA SER A 223 -4.36 -6.97 8.14
C SER A 223 -5.15 -7.41 6.90
N GLY A 224 -6.29 -6.75 6.68
CA GLY A 224 -7.11 -7.02 5.51
C GLY A 224 -8.32 -6.09 5.41
N THR A 225 -8.99 -6.19 4.27
CA THR A 225 -10.15 -5.33 3.95
C THR A 225 -11.48 -6.04 4.17
N ASP A 226 -11.49 -7.35 4.26
CA ASP A 226 -12.71 -8.11 4.50
C ASP A 226 -13.05 -8.17 5.99
N SER A 227 -14.00 -7.31 6.40
CA SER A 227 -14.44 -7.25 7.79
C SER A 227 -15.19 -8.50 8.23
N LEU A 228 -15.92 -9.15 7.33
CA LEU A 228 -16.70 -10.35 7.65
C LEU A 228 -15.77 -11.53 7.90
N GLY A 229 -14.73 -11.69 7.09
CA GLY A 229 -13.74 -12.74 7.28
C GLY A 229 -13.09 -12.69 8.66
N PHE A 230 -12.76 -11.48 9.15
CA PHE A 230 -12.17 -11.34 10.48
C PHE A 230 -13.15 -11.56 11.61
N LEU A 231 -14.42 -11.16 11.47
CA LEU A 231 -15.44 -11.42 12.47
C LEU A 231 -15.70 -12.93 12.63
N PHE A 232 -15.77 -13.67 11.52
CA PHE A 232 -15.90 -15.13 11.59
C PHE A 232 -14.69 -15.80 12.20
N THR A 233 -13.51 -15.34 11.83
CA THR A 233 -12.26 -15.87 12.39
C THR A 233 -12.17 -15.62 13.89
N GLU A 234 -12.63 -14.44 14.38
CA GLU A 234 -12.70 -14.14 15.80
C GLU A 234 -13.62 -15.12 16.53
N ASP A 235 -14.85 -15.30 16.04
CA ASP A 235 -15.83 -16.14 16.70
C ASP A 235 -15.43 -17.62 16.75
N GLU A 236 -14.73 -18.12 15.74
CA GLU A 236 -14.48 -19.56 15.60
C GLU A 236 -13.05 -19.96 15.98
N GLN A 237 -12.05 -19.27 15.46
CA GLN A 237 -10.66 -19.71 15.52
C GLN A 237 -9.80 -18.88 16.48
N LEU A 238 -10.11 -17.60 16.66
CA LEU A 238 -9.31 -16.66 17.44
C LEU A 238 -10.04 -16.10 18.66
N TYR A 239 -11.08 -16.78 19.14
CA TYR A 239 -11.80 -16.37 20.36
C TYR A 239 -10.81 -16.17 21.52
N ASP A 240 -10.80 -14.96 22.10
CA ASP A 240 -9.87 -14.51 23.16
C ASP A 240 -8.36 -14.59 22.80
N ARG A 241 -8.02 -14.86 21.52
CA ARG A 241 -6.65 -15.00 21.02
C ARG A 241 -6.21 -13.87 20.10
N CYS A 242 -7.04 -12.84 19.97
CA CYS A 242 -6.76 -11.70 19.14
C CYS A 242 -7.11 -10.38 19.81
N ILE A 243 -6.48 -9.32 19.33
CA ILE A 243 -6.82 -7.93 19.62
C ILE A 243 -7.28 -7.33 18.31
N LEU A 244 -8.54 -6.86 18.27
CA LEU A 244 -9.14 -6.31 17.06
C LEU A 244 -9.02 -4.80 17.00
N LEU A 245 -8.57 -4.28 15.89
CA LEU A 245 -8.65 -2.86 15.55
C LEU A 245 -9.41 -2.67 14.23
N HIS A 246 -10.66 -2.24 14.34
CA HIS A 246 -11.48 -1.93 13.19
C HIS A 246 -11.22 -0.50 12.69
N THR A 247 -10.72 -0.36 11.47
CA THR A 247 -10.52 0.94 10.83
C THR A 247 -11.75 1.31 10.00
N THR A 248 -12.51 2.26 10.52
CA THR A 248 -13.64 2.89 9.81
C THR A 248 -13.16 4.06 8.95
N PHE A 249 -14.09 4.78 8.33
CA PHE A 249 -13.82 6.10 7.76
C PHE A 249 -13.08 6.98 8.77
N ILE A 250 -12.17 7.81 8.29
CA ILE A 250 -11.43 8.74 9.13
C ILE A 250 -12.41 9.81 9.64
N PRO A 251 -12.61 9.97 10.95
CA PRO A 251 -13.49 11.01 11.48
C PRO A 251 -13.05 12.40 11.03
N TYR A 252 -13.97 13.35 10.87
CA TYR A 252 -13.68 14.69 10.38
C TYR A 252 -12.52 15.38 11.13
N ARG A 253 -12.54 15.32 12.46
CA ARG A 253 -11.48 15.88 13.29
C ARG A 253 -10.11 15.27 12.97
N GLU A 254 -10.06 13.96 12.81
CA GLU A 254 -8.84 13.23 12.49
C GLU A 254 -8.42 13.48 11.02
N PHE A 255 -9.38 13.58 10.11
CA PHE A 255 -9.15 13.86 8.70
C PHE A 255 -8.39 15.17 8.50
N GLU A 256 -8.80 16.25 9.16
CA GLU A 256 -8.08 17.53 9.12
C GLU A 256 -6.66 17.41 9.68
N SER A 257 -6.51 16.73 10.80
CA SER A 257 -5.19 16.59 11.45
C SER A 257 -4.24 15.69 10.69
N VAL A 258 -4.72 14.62 10.07
CA VAL A 258 -3.89 13.62 9.37
C VAL A 258 -3.55 14.05 7.94
N LEU A 259 -4.54 14.55 7.20
CA LEU A 259 -4.37 14.91 5.79
C LEU A 259 -4.04 16.38 5.56
N GLY A 260 -4.26 17.24 6.56
CA GLY A 260 -4.06 18.69 6.42
C GLY A 260 -5.09 19.37 5.52
N ILE A 261 -6.25 18.73 5.32
CA ILE A 261 -7.35 19.26 4.52
C ILE A 261 -8.38 19.85 5.48
N HIS A 262 -8.78 21.09 5.24
CA HIS A 262 -9.70 21.80 6.09
C HIS A 262 -11.03 22.03 5.39
N GLY A 263 -12.10 21.94 6.16
CA GLY A 263 -13.44 22.21 5.71
C GLY A 263 -14.31 20.98 5.54
N ILE A 264 -15.57 21.11 5.95
CA ILE A 264 -16.55 20.01 5.93
C ILE A 264 -16.89 19.59 4.50
N ASP A 265 -16.90 20.52 3.56
CA ASP A 265 -17.20 20.23 2.15
C ASP A 265 -16.15 19.31 1.53
N GLU A 266 -14.87 19.56 1.83
CA GLU A 266 -13.78 18.68 1.38
C GLU A 266 -13.87 17.30 2.04
N TYR A 267 -14.22 17.25 3.32
CA TYR A 267 -14.44 15.97 4.01
C TYR A 267 -15.57 15.16 3.38
N ILE A 268 -16.71 15.79 3.08
CA ILE A 268 -17.84 15.14 2.41
C ILE A 268 -17.42 14.67 1.02
N ARG A 269 -16.69 15.51 0.29
CA ARG A 269 -16.22 15.22 -1.07
C ARG A 269 -15.33 13.98 -1.13
N TYR A 270 -14.49 13.77 -0.12
CA TYR A 270 -13.53 12.67 -0.10
C TYR A 270 -13.95 11.47 0.76
N GLY A 271 -15.09 11.56 1.41
CA GLY A 271 -15.71 10.46 2.14
C GLY A 271 -14.89 9.92 3.31
N GLY A 272 -14.02 10.73 3.93
CA GLY A 272 -13.22 10.31 5.07
C GLY A 272 -12.22 9.18 4.78
N THR A 273 -11.72 9.08 3.55
CA THR A 273 -10.69 8.10 3.17
C THR A 273 -9.37 8.77 2.80
N MET A 274 -8.26 8.02 2.87
CA MET A 274 -6.94 8.48 2.40
C MET A 274 -6.80 8.34 0.86
N SER A 275 -7.87 8.42 0.12
CA SER A 275 -7.88 8.21 -1.33
C SER A 275 -7.11 9.25 -2.12
N LEU A 276 -6.79 10.36 -1.48
CA LEU A 276 -6.05 11.49 -2.04
C LEU A 276 -4.55 11.27 -2.19
N GLY A 277 -4.08 10.05 -2.04
CA GLY A 277 -2.69 9.71 -2.28
C GLY A 277 -1.70 10.27 -1.26
N GLY A 278 -2.15 10.58 -0.06
CA GLY A 278 -1.30 11.18 0.96
C GLY A 278 -0.97 12.65 0.66
N VAL A 279 0.27 13.05 0.92
CA VAL A 279 0.72 14.46 0.81
C VAL A 279 0.60 15.03 -0.61
N HIS A 280 0.54 14.17 -1.61
CA HIS A 280 0.41 14.58 -3.00
C HIS A 280 -1.03 14.37 -3.44
N TYR A 281 -1.85 15.40 -3.25
CA TYR A 281 -3.17 15.44 -3.85
C TYR A 281 -3.06 15.21 -5.32
N ASN A 282 -3.48 14.06 -5.75
CA ASN A 282 -3.67 13.84 -7.16
C ASN A 282 -5.02 14.46 -7.53
N GLU A 283 -5.00 15.69 -8.03
CA GLU A 283 -6.20 16.39 -8.51
C GLU A 283 -6.95 15.58 -9.58
N THR A 284 -6.29 14.58 -10.15
CA THR A 284 -6.85 13.63 -11.11
C THR A 284 -7.34 12.34 -10.45
N SER A 285 -7.39 12.28 -9.11
CA SER A 285 -7.90 11.12 -8.40
C SER A 285 -9.36 10.85 -8.79
N THR A 286 -9.69 9.59 -8.95
CA THR A 286 -11.07 9.14 -9.26
C THR A 286 -12.10 9.56 -8.22
N PHE A 287 -11.66 10.04 -7.05
CA PHE A 287 -12.51 10.52 -5.96
C PHE A 287 -12.67 12.04 -5.92
N ALA A 288 -12.28 12.72 -6.98
CA ALA A 288 -12.48 14.16 -7.11
C ALA A 288 -13.96 14.55 -7.31
N SER A 289 -14.84 13.58 -7.55
CA SER A 289 -16.29 13.79 -7.67
C SER A 289 -17.05 12.89 -6.69
N LYS A 290 -18.25 13.34 -6.29
CA LYS A 290 -19.15 12.52 -5.46
C LYS A 290 -19.47 11.19 -6.14
N GLU A 291 -19.77 11.23 -7.43
CA GLU A 291 -20.13 10.07 -8.25
C GLU A 291 -19.04 8.99 -8.23
N SER A 292 -17.77 9.36 -8.41
CA SER A 292 -16.66 8.40 -8.34
C SER A 292 -16.38 7.89 -6.94
N THR A 293 -16.72 8.65 -5.91
CA THR A 293 -16.64 8.19 -4.51
C THR A 293 -17.74 7.18 -4.22
N ASP A 294 -18.98 7.48 -4.60
CA ASP A 294 -20.11 6.58 -4.43
C ASP A 294 -19.87 5.26 -5.18
N GLU A 295 -19.48 5.32 -6.46
CA GLU A 295 -19.12 4.14 -7.26
C GLU A 295 -18.01 3.30 -6.60
N TYR A 296 -17.01 3.93 -6.00
CA TYR A 296 -15.96 3.20 -5.29
C TYR A 296 -16.49 2.50 -4.05
N VAL A 297 -17.25 3.20 -3.21
CA VAL A 297 -17.81 2.66 -1.97
C VAL A 297 -18.71 1.48 -2.29
N ASP A 298 -19.61 1.64 -3.22
CA ASP A 298 -20.54 0.58 -3.65
C ASP A 298 -19.78 -0.62 -4.23
N THR A 299 -18.81 -0.37 -5.11
CA THR A 299 -18.02 -1.44 -5.70
C THR A 299 -17.13 -2.14 -4.65
N ALA A 300 -16.52 -1.42 -3.73
CA ALA A 300 -15.67 -2.00 -2.69
C ALA A 300 -16.48 -2.82 -1.70
N ILE A 301 -17.63 -2.31 -1.26
CA ILE A 301 -18.54 -3.02 -0.37
C ILE A 301 -19.11 -4.26 -1.04
N ALA A 302 -19.63 -4.12 -2.26
CA ALA A 302 -20.18 -5.24 -3.02
C ALA A 302 -19.13 -6.35 -3.26
N ARG A 303 -17.90 -5.97 -3.61
CA ARG A 303 -16.81 -6.94 -3.80
C ARG A 303 -16.42 -7.64 -2.51
N ASN A 304 -16.37 -6.94 -1.39
CA ASN A 304 -16.07 -7.54 -0.09
C ASN A 304 -17.16 -8.53 0.31
N ILE A 305 -18.43 -8.15 0.16
CA ILE A 305 -19.57 -9.05 0.43
C ILE A 305 -19.53 -10.27 -0.50
N GLN A 306 -19.30 -10.07 -1.79
CA GLN A 306 -19.20 -11.15 -2.77
C GLN A 306 -18.04 -12.10 -2.48
N HIS A 307 -16.88 -11.54 -2.08
CA HIS A 307 -15.73 -12.34 -1.70
C HIS A 307 -16.04 -13.18 -0.48
N SER A 308 -16.55 -12.57 0.58
CA SER A 308 -16.94 -13.26 1.81
C SER A 308 -17.97 -14.37 1.56
N LEU A 309 -18.99 -14.11 0.75
CA LEU A 309 -19.98 -15.11 0.41
C LEU A 309 -19.43 -16.30 -0.41
N ARG A 310 -18.40 -16.07 -1.23
CA ARG A 310 -17.73 -17.14 -1.98
C ARG A 310 -16.82 -17.98 -1.10
N CYS A 311 -16.02 -17.32 -0.27
CA CYS A 311 -15.01 -17.99 0.55
C CYS A 311 -15.64 -18.73 1.74
N TYR A 312 -16.76 -18.23 2.26
CA TYR A 312 -17.23 -18.65 3.57
C TYR A 312 -18.59 -19.31 3.56
N GLN A 313 -19.05 -19.94 2.57
CA GLN A 313 -20.30 -20.74 2.43
C GLN A 313 -21.21 -20.84 3.69
N TYR A 314 -21.26 -19.76 4.47
CA TYR A 314 -21.89 -19.75 5.79
C TYR A 314 -23.41 -19.82 5.70
N GLU A 315 -23.98 -20.91 6.23
CA GLU A 315 -25.41 -21.18 6.19
C GLU A 315 -26.04 -20.44 7.33
N GLY A 316 -26.25 -19.61 7.86
CA GLY A 316 -27.04 -19.17 9.03
C GLY A 316 -27.13 -17.66 9.14
N HIS A 317 -26.03 -16.99 9.43
CA HIS A 317 -26.05 -15.57 9.76
C HIS A 317 -26.21 -14.65 8.53
N PHE A 318 -25.87 -15.10 7.32
CA PHE A 318 -25.91 -14.31 6.10
C PHE A 318 -26.83 -14.88 5.02
N ARG A 319 -27.80 -15.69 5.40
CA ARG A 319 -28.77 -16.27 4.46
C ARG A 319 -29.41 -15.19 3.57
N HIS A 320 -29.79 -14.07 4.16
CA HIS A 320 -30.40 -12.96 3.42
C HIS A 320 -29.41 -12.32 2.42
N LEU A 321 -28.15 -12.10 2.79
CA LEU A 321 -27.13 -11.58 1.88
C LEU A 321 -26.80 -12.57 0.76
N ARG A 322 -26.77 -13.87 1.06
CA ARG A 322 -26.62 -14.90 0.05
C ARG A 322 -27.81 -14.89 -0.93
N ASP A 323 -29.01 -14.82 -0.43
CA ASP A 323 -30.23 -14.75 -1.26
C ASP A 323 -30.20 -13.54 -2.19
N LEU A 324 -29.75 -12.38 -1.71
CA LEU A 324 -29.57 -11.16 -2.52
C LEU A 324 -28.46 -11.32 -3.57
N TYR A 325 -27.35 -11.95 -3.20
CA TYR A 325 -26.27 -12.23 -4.13
C TYR A 325 -26.68 -13.19 -5.25
N GLU A 326 -27.35 -14.28 -4.90
CA GLU A 326 -27.86 -15.28 -5.87
C GLU A 326 -28.89 -14.68 -6.81
N LYS A 327 -29.68 -13.72 -6.35
CA LYS A 327 -30.65 -12.96 -7.16
C LYS A 327 -30.02 -11.85 -7.99
N GLY A 328 -28.73 -11.57 -7.80
CA GLY A 328 -28.05 -10.47 -8.50
C GLY A 328 -28.44 -9.07 -8.00
N GLU A 329 -29.11 -8.97 -6.85
CA GLU A 329 -29.61 -7.71 -6.30
C GLU A 329 -28.57 -6.92 -5.50
N LEU A 330 -27.41 -7.52 -5.17
CA LEU A 330 -26.30 -6.84 -4.48
C LEU A 330 -25.45 -5.90 -5.35
N THR A 331 -25.74 -5.84 -6.65
CA THR A 331 -24.95 -5.02 -7.59
C THR A 331 -25.54 -3.64 -7.86
N SER A 332 -26.69 -3.33 -7.28
CA SER A 332 -27.49 -2.13 -7.60
C SER A 332 -27.95 -1.33 -6.39
N ALA A 333 -27.36 -1.57 -5.22
CA ALA A 333 -27.69 -0.82 -4.00
C ALA A 333 -26.65 0.28 -3.73
#